data_77897936a92bafdd451d6a645a25c2b0
#
_entry.id   77897936a92bafdd451d6a645a25c2b0
#
_cell.length_a   1.000
_cell.length_b   1.000
_cell.length_c   1.000
_cell.angle_alpha   90.00
_cell.angle_beta   90.00
_cell.angle_gamma   90.00
#
_symmetry.space_group_name_H-M   'P 1'
#
loop_
_entity.id
_entity.type
_entity.pdbx_description
1 polymer ?
#
loop_
_entity_poly.entity_id
_entity_poly.type
_entity_poly.pdbx_seq_one_letter_code
_entity_poly.pdbx_strand_id
1 'polypeptide(L)'
;MKPVVQLSLDLTDLQEAIQTAEMAIRAGVDWLEAGTPLIIAQGMHAIRELRARHPDVPIIADLKIMDGGGLETELTAKAGASMVVVMGQAHPETVELVVKAARDFGVQVMGDNMAMPDSVSGAKLLEELGCDYVIHHIGYDMRTLRQQRGERPPTPLDRLKDVVNAVSIPVQAVGGLTIEQAIDTPKYGAPLVVIGAPLAIEAHSFRTAQGDIEGMLRFICEKVHAFGEVEIGKGSVA
;
A
#
# COMPACT_ATOMS: atom_id res chain seq x y z
N MET A 1 -10.77 -11.33 -7.98
CA MET A 1 -9.43 -11.38 -7.31
C MET A 1 -9.64 -11.82 -5.87
N LYS A 2 -8.81 -12.75 -5.35
CA LYS A 2 -8.83 -13.03 -3.91
C LYS A 2 -8.29 -11.82 -3.14
N PRO A 3 -8.86 -11.48 -1.98
CA PRO A 3 -8.32 -10.41 -1.15
C PRO A 3 -6.89 -10.70 -0.71
N VAL A 4 -6.09 -9.65 -0.58
CA VAL A 4 -4.68 -9.69 -0.23
C VAL A 4 -4.45 -8.82 1.01
N VAL A 5 -3.71 -9.33 1.98
CA VAL A 5 -3.25 -8.57 3.14
C VAL A 5 -1.78 -8.21 2.94
N GLN A 6 -1.50 -6.91 2.97
CA GLN A 6 -0.17 -6.33 2.88
C GLN A 6 0.26 -5.78 4.23
N LEU A 7 1.50 -6.02 4.65
CA LEU A 7 2.10 -5.34 5.80
C LEU A 7 3.04 -4.24 5.32
N SER A 8 2.78 -2.99 5.75
CA SER A 8 3.72 -1.87 5.56
C SER A 8 4.75 -1.86 6.69
N LEU A 9 6.03 -1.98 6.32
CA LEU A 9 7.17 -1.95 7.22
C LEU A 9 7.66 -0.49 7.36
N ASP A 10 6.87 0.36 8.03
CA ASP A 10 7.20 1.75 8.33
C ASP A 10 8.17 1.85 9.52
N LEU A 11 9.30 1.16 9.41
CA LEU A 11 10.37 1.03 10.40
C LEU A 11 11.62 1.74 9.90
N THR A 12 12.61 1.99 10.77
CA THR A 12 13.90 2.59 10.37
C THR A 12 15.07 1.65 10.61
N ASP A 13 14.89 0.62 11.45
CA ASP A 13 15.89 -0.42 11.68
C ASP A 13 15.66 -1.63 10.77
N LEU A 14 16.67 -2.02 10.01
CA LEU A 14 16.56 -3.11 9.04
C LEU A 14 16.36 -4.47 9.69
N GLN A 15 17.01 -4.74 10.83
CA GLN A 15 16.88 -6.03 11.49
C GLN A 15 15.49 -6.20 12.09
N GLU A 16 14.94 -5.13 12.66
CA GLU A 16 13.55 -5.11 13.14
C GLU A 16 12.56 -5.28 11.98
N ALA A 17 12.80 -4.63 10.84
CA ALA A 17 11.95 -4.80 9.65
C ALA A 17 11.95 -6.24 9.14
N ILE A 18 13.11 -6.90 9.12
CA ILE A 18 13.24 -8.31 8.75
C ILE A 18 12.47 -9.21 9.73
N GLN A 19 12.65 -9.03 11.03
CA GLN A 19 11.96 -9.84 12.05
C GLN A 19 10.44 -9.65 11.97
N THR A 20 10.00 -8.43 11.74
CA THR A 20 8.57 -8.11 11.58
C THR A 20 8.00 -8.72 10.29
N ALA A 21 8.76 -8.69 9.19
CA ALA A 21 8.39 -9.35 7.94
C ALA A 21 8.25 -10.87 8.11
N GLU A 22 9.22 -11.51 8.76
CA GLU A 22 9.18 -12.97 9.03
C GLU A 22 7.97 -13.35 9.89
N MET A 23 7.66 -12.55 10.92
CA MET A 23 6.47 -12.71 11.74
C MET A 23 5.18 -12.58 10.93
N ALA A 24 5.11 -11.56 10.06
CA ALA A 24 3.95 -11.31 9.21
C ALA A 24 3.69 -12.46 8.22
N ILE A 25 4.73 -12.98 7.59
CA ILE A 25 4.60 -14.13 6.68
C ILE A 25 4.10 -15.37 7.43
N ARG A 26 4.60 -15.65 8.65
CA ARG A 26 4.07 -16.75 9.47
C ARG A 26 2.60 -16.53 9.85
N ALA A 27 2.16 -15.28 9.97
CA ALA A 27 0.78 -14.94 10.25
C ALA A 27 -0.15 -15.07 9.03
N GLY A 28 0.39 -15.23 7.83
CA GLY A 28 -0.40 -15.38 6.59
C GLY A 28 -0.52 -14.11 5.76
N VAL A 29 0.29 -13.08 6.01
CA VAL A 29 0.38 -11.88 5.19
C VAL A 29 0.89 -12.26 3.80
N ASP A 30 0.26 -11.72 2.76
CA ASP A 30 0.55 -12.07 1.35
C ASP A 30 1.66 -11.21 0.75
N TRP A 31 1.69 -9.91 1.06
CA TRP A 31 2.61 -8.93 0.50
C TRP A 31 3.35 -8.15 1.58
N LEU A 32 4.61 -7.84 1.31
CA LEU A 32 5.43 -6.97 2.17
C LEU A 32 5.66 -5.64 1.48
N GLU A 33 5.65 -4.57 2.25
CA GLU A 33 5.98 -3.25 1.75
C GLU A 33 7.20 -2.70 2.50
N ALA A 34 8.26 -2.38 1.75
CA ALA A 34 9.30 -1.52 2.25
C ALA A 34 8.72 -0.11 2.33
N GLY A 35 8.29 0.29 3.52
CA GLY A 35 7.66 1.59 3.76
C GLY A 35 8.62 2.75 3.52
N THR A 36 8.07 3.93 3.26
CA THR A 36 8.87 5.15 3.01
C THR A 36 9.93 5.39 4.08
N PRO A 37 9.64 5.27 5.41
CA PRO A 37 10.65 5.46 6.45
C PRO A 37 11.82 4.47 6.34
N LEU A 38 11.53 3.21 6.00
CA LEU A 38 12.56 2.18 5.85
C LEU A 38 13.47 2.48 4.65
N ILE A 39 12.89 2.89 3.53
CA ILE A 39 13.66 3.25 2.33
C ILE A 39 14.51 4.50 2.58
N ILE A 40 13.99 5.51 3.28
CA ILE A 40 14.75 6.71 3.66
C ILE A 40 15.94 6.34 4.55
N ALA A 41 15.74 5.46 5.53
CA ALA A 41 16.77 5.09 6.50
C ALA A 41 17.83 4.13 5.91
N GLN A 42 17.44 3.20 5.03
CA GLN A 42 18.27 2.07 4.60
C GLN A 42 18.52 2.03 3.08
N GLY A 43 17.85 2.89 2.31
CA GLY A 43 17.93 2.90 0.84
C GLY A 43 17.47 1.58 0.21
N MET A 44 17.93 1.35 -1.01
CA MET A 44 17.64 0.12 -1.77
C MET A 44 18.18 -1.16 -1.11
N HIS A 45 19.01 -1.03 -0.07
CA HIS A 45 19.50 -2.18 0.69
C HIS A 45 18.35 -2.90 1.42
N ALA A 46 17.38 -2.16 1.94
CA ALA A 46 16.19 -2.74 2.57
C ALA A 46 15.43 -3.68 1.62
N ILE A 47 15.19 -3.24 0.40
CA ILE A 47 14.48 -4.03 -0.61
C ILE A 47 15.27 -5.29 -0.97
N ARG A 48 16.59 -5.19 -1.16
CA ARG A 48 17.46 -6.34 -1.45
C ARG A 48 17.44 -7.38 -0.33
N GLU A 49 17.50 -6.95 0.92
CA GLU A 49 17.46 -7.84 2.07
C GLU A 49 16.10 -8.52 2.26
N LEU A 50 15.00 -7.79 2.06
CA LEU A 50 13.66 -8.39 2.07
C LEU A 50 13.51 -9.41 0.94
N ARG A 51 13.94 -9.08 -0.29
CA ARG A 51 13.89 -10.01 -1.42
C ARG A 51 14.73 -11.26 -1.22
N ALA A 52 15.94 -11.12 -0.65
CA ALA A 52 16.82 -12.25 -0.39
C ALA A 52 16.21 -13.24 0.61
N ARG A 53 15.44 -12.77 1.59
CA ARG A 53 14.78 -13.61 2.60
C ARG A 53 13.41 -14.13 2.17
N HIS A 54 12.73 -13.41 1.31
CA HIS A 54 11.37 -13.71 0.84
C HIS A 54 11.32 -13.72 -0.69
N PRO A 55 11.99 -14.69 -1.36
CA PRO A 55 12.16 -14.69 -2.82
C PRO A 55 10.83 -14.76 -3.59
N ASP A 56 9.81 -15.38 -3.01
CA ASP A 56 8.52 -15.62 -3.66
C ASP A 56 7.41 -14.64 -3.22
N VAL A 57 7.69 -13.80 -2.22
CA VAL A 57 6.72 -12.84 -1.68
C VAL A 57 6.77 -11.55 -2.49
N PRO A 58 5.64 -11.01 -2.98
CA PRO A 58 5.60 -9.68 -3.58
C PRO A 58 6.09 -8.61 -2.60
N ILE A 59 7.03 -7.77 -3.07
CA ILE A 59 7.61 -6.66 -2.29
C ILE A 59 7.27 -5.35 -2.97
N ILE A 60 6.55 -4.50 -2.26
CA ILE A 60 6.20 -3.15 -2.69
C ILE A 60 7.29 -2.18 -2.19
N ALA A 61 7.74 -1.29 -3.04
CA ALA A 61 8.61 -0.18 -2.67
C ALA A 61 7.81 1.13 -2.62
N ASP A 62 7.54 1.60 -1.41
CA ASP A 62 6.77 2.83 -1.18
C ASP A 62 7.69 4.06 -1.22
N LEU A 63 8.17 4.39 -2.44
CA LEU A 63 9.00 5.57 -2.66
C LEU A 63 8.18 6.86 -2.70
N LYS A 64 6.89 6.78 -2.98
CA LYS A 64 6.05 7.96 -3.25
C LYS A 64 6.66 8.86 -4.32
N ILE A 65 7.01 8.26 -5.47
CA ILE A 65 7.72 8.95 -6.56
C ILE A 65 6.96 10.21 -6.99
N MET A 66 7.67 11.33 -7.00
CA MET A 66 7.14 12.63 -7.42
C MET A 66 7.87 13.20 -8.64
N ASP A 67 9.11 12.75 -8.89
CA ASP A 67 9.95 13.14 -10.03
C ASP A 67 11.06 12.09 -10.23
N GLY A 68 11.77 12.12 -11.35
CA GLY A 68 12.80 11.13 -11.66
C GLY A 68 12.25 9.72 -11.91
N GLY A 69 10.98 9.59 -12.25
CA GLY A 69 10.19 8.37 -12.23
C GLY A 69 10.83 7.17 -12.90
N GLY A 70 11.40 7.34 -14.10
CA GLY A 70 12.07 6.24 -14.81
C GLY A 70 13.31 5.71 -14.10
N LEU A 71 14.14 6.63 -13.56
CA LEU A 71 15.38 6.28 -12.85
C LEU A 71 15.11 5.59 -11.52
N GLU A 72 14.17 6.13 -10.73
CA GLU A 72 13.81 5.57 -9.43
C GLU A 72 13.16 4.19 -9.58
N THR A 73 12.31 4.02 -10.60
CA THR A 73 11.72 2.72 -10.93
C THR A 73 12.77 1.69 -11.31
N GLU A 74 13.74 2.05 -12.16
CA GLU A 74 14.85 1.17 -12.53
C GLU A 74 15.68 0.73 -11.32
N LEU A 75 16.06 1.68 -10.45
CA LEU A 75 16.80 1.39 -9.22
C LEU A 75 16.05 0.42 -8.32
N THR A 76 14.76 0.63 -8.17
CA THR A 76 13.86 -0.14 -7.32
C THR A 76 13.66 -1.56 -7.86
N ALA A 77 13.41 -1.70 -9.15
CA ALA A 77 13.29 -2.99 -9.82
C ALA A 77 14.58 -3.82 -9.71
N LYS A 78 15.74 -3.19 -9.95
CA LYS A 78 17.06 -3.84 -9.77
C LYS A 78 17.37 -4.23 -8.33
N ALA A 79 16.73 -3.59 -7.35
CA ALA A 79 16.81 -4.00 -5.95
C ALA A 79 15.94 -5.22 -5.63
N GLY A 80 15.02 -5.61 -6.51
CA GLY A 80 14.16 -6.78 -6.36
C GLY A 80 12.73 -6.47 -5.89
N ALA A 81 12.27 -5.23 -6.00
CA ALA A 81 10.86 -4.91 -5.80
C ALA A 81 9.98 -5.60 -6.86
N SER A 82 8.75 -5.93 -6.49
CA SER A 82 7.70 -6.42 -7.40
C SER A 82 6.82 -5.27 -7.89
N MET A 83 6.69 -4.23 -7.07
CA MET A 83 5.84 -3.07 -7.34
C MET A 83 6.51 -1.80 -6.83
N VAL A 84 6.20 -0.67 -7.47
CA VAL A 84 6.63 0.66 -7.04
C VAL A 84 5.44 1.59 -6.89
N VAL A 85 5.52 2.51 -5.91
CA VAL A 85 4.47 3.50 -5.65
C VAL A 85 4.84 4.84 -6.26
N VAL A 86 3.94 5.39 -7.08
CA VAL A 86 4.02 6.75 -7.65
C VAL A 86 2.86 7.60 -7.15
N MET A 87 3.13 8.86 -6.84
CA MET A 87 2.10 9.80 -6.40
C MET A 87 1.27 10.31 -7.58
N GLY A 88 -0.05 10.28 -7.44
CA GLY A 88 -0.97 10.90 -8.40
C GLY A 88 -0.88 12.43 -8.48
N GLN A 89 -0.22 13.05 -7.51
CA GLN A 89 0.12 14.47 -7.49
C GLN A 89 1.36 14.83 -8.33
N ALA A 90 2.12 13.82 -8.79
CA ALA A 90 3.23 14.03 -9.71
C ALA A 90 2.72 14.53 -11.06
N HIS A 91 3.60 15.08 -11.89
CA HIS A 91 3.25 15.39 -13.27
C HIS A 91 2.82 14.11 -14.01
N PRO A 92 1.81 14.16 -14.90
CA PRO A 92 1.41 12.99 -15.69
C PRO A 92 2.59 12.33 -16.41
N GLU A 93 3.52 13.11 -16.92
CA GLU A 93 4.72 12.64 -17.60
C GLU A 93 5.63 11.83 -16.66
N THR A 94 5.67 12.17 -15.37
CA THR A 94 6.39 11.36 -14.36
C THR A 94 5.74 9.99 -14.20
N VAL A 95 4.41 9.94 -14.10
CA VAL A 95 3.67 8.67 -13.99
C VAL A 95 3.87 7.83 -15.24
N GLU A 96 3.80 8.41 -16.44
CA GLU A 96 4.06 7.72 -17.71
C GLU A 96 5.47 7.13 -17.77
N LEU A 97 6.48 7.86 -17.29
CA LEU A 97 7.86 7.38 -17.23
C LEU A 97 8.04 6.24 -16.21
N VAL A 98 7.34 6.30 -15.06
CA VAL A 98 7.29 5.18 -14.09
C VAL A 98 6.68 3.95 -14.74
N VAL A 99 5.51 4.08 -15.38
CA VAL A 99 4.80 2.98 -16.04
C VAL A 99 5.66 2.37 -17.16
N LYS A 100 6.30 3.23 -17.96
CA LYS A 100 7.21 2.75 -19.02
C LYS A 100 8.37 1.95 -18.45
N ALA A 101 9.08 2.50 -17.47
CA ALA A 101 10.20 1.81 -16.82
C ALA A 101 9.76 0.52 -16.12
N ALA A 102 8.61 0.52 -15.48
CA ALA A 102 8.04 -0.66 -14.83
C ALA A 102 7.83 -1.80 -15.83
N ARG A 103 7.31 -1.51 -17.03
CA ARG A 103 7.17 -2.50 -18.12
C ARG A 103 8.53 -3.00 -18.61
N ASP A 104 9.51 -2.09 -18.78
CA ASP A 104 10.86 -2.43 -19.25
C ASP A 104 11.60 -3.35 -18.25
N PHE A 105 11.34 -3.22 -16.95
CA PHE A 105 11.98 -3.99 -15.87
C PHE A 105 11.10 -5.09 -15.25
N GLY A 106 9.88 -5.28 -15.72
CA GLY A 106 8.98 -6.36 -15.26
C GLY A 106 8.43 -6.18 -13.85
N VAL A 107 8.23 -4.93 -13.40
CA VAL A 107 7.56 -4.60 -12.14
C VAL A 107 6.20 -3.93 -12.41
N GLN A 108 5.34 -3.87 -11.39
CA GLN A 108 4.02 -3.24 -11.48
C GLN A 108 4.01 -1.87 -10.82
N VAL A 109 3.01 -1.05 -11.17
CA VAL A 109 2.87 0.33 -10.67
C VAL A 109 1.61 0.48 -9.83
N MET A 110 1.78 1.00 -8.62
CA MET A 110 0.70 1.40 -7.74
C MET A 110 0.60 2.92 -7.71
N GLY A 111 -0.49 3.48 -8.22
CA GLY A 111 -0.73 4.91 -8.23
C GLY A 111 -1.45 5.36 -6.94
N ASP A 112 -0.81 6.22 -6.16
CA ASP A 112 -1.35 6.73 -4.88
C ASP A 112 -2.11 8.04 -5.09
N ASN A 113 -3.42 8.06 -4.79
CA ASN A 113 -4.27 9.24 -4.92
C ASN A 113 -4.28 10.16 -3.68
N MET A 114 -3.36 9.95 -2.73
CA MET A 114 -3.26 10.78 -1.53
C MET A 114 -3.17 12.27 -1.88
N ALA A 115 -3.99 13.06 -1.19
CA ALA A 115 -4.05 14.52 -1.33
C ALA A 115 -4.42 15.04 -2.74
N MET A 116 -4.86 14.20 -3.66
CA MET A 116 -5.48 14.68 -4.89
C MET A 116 -6.80 15.41 -4.57
N PRO A 117 -7.17 16.45 -5.33
CA PRO A 117 -8.36 17.28 -5.06
C PRO A 117 -9.66 16.47 -4.97
N ASP A 118 -9.80 15.44 -5.82
CA ASP A 118 -10.88 14.48 -5.78
C ASP A 118 -10.34 13.07 -6.01
N SER A 119 -10.65 12.17 -5.07
CA SER A 119 -10.10 10.81 -5.07
C SER A 119 -10.62 9.95 -6.22
N VAL A 120 -11.83 10.22 -6.71
CA VAL A 120 -12.44 9.47 -7.80
C VAL A 120 -11.82 9.82 -9.15
N SER A 121 -11.74 11.12 -9.46
CA SER A 121 -11.05 11.57 -10.69
C SER A 121 -9.55 11.26 -10.65
N GLY A 122 -8.93 11.33 -9.47
CA GLY A 122 -7.54 10.91 -9.30
C GLY A 122 -7.32 9.44 -9.61
N ALA A 123 -8.21 8.56 -9.16
CA ALA A 123 -8.14 7.13 -9.46
C ALA A 123 -8.28 6.86 -10.96
N LYS A 124 -9.22 7.53 -11.64
CA LYS A 124 -9.39 7.42 -13.11
C LYS A 124 -8.14 7.86 -13.85
N LEU A 125 -7.56 9.00 -13.47
CA LEU A 125 -6.34 9.51 -14.10
C LEU A 125 -5.19 8.49 -13.96
N LEU A 126 -5.01 7.90 -12.77
CA LEU A 126 -3.95 6.90 -12.54
C LEU A 126 -4.15 5.64 -13.38
N GLU A 127 -5.39 5.17 -13.55
CA GLU A 127 -5.71 4.07 -14.45
C GLU A 127 -5.44 4.45 -15.92
N GLU A 128 -5.87 5.65 -16.36
CA GLU A 128 -5.64 6.16 -17.72
C GLU A 128 -4.14 6.27 -18.06
N LEU A 129 -3.32 6.65 -17.07
CA LEU A 129 -1.86 6.72 -17.20
C LEU A 129 -1.18 5.33 -17.18
N GLY A 130 -1.94 4.26 -16.91
CA GLY A 130 -1.49 2.88 -17.02
C GLY A 130 -0.94 2.25 -15.75
N CYS A 131 -1.30 2.78 -14.57
CA CYS A 131 -1.04 2.11 -13.30
C CYS A 131 -1.79 0.77 -13.23
N ASP A 132 -1.19 -0.22 -12.55
CA ASP A 132 -1.78 -1.56 -12.38
C ASP A 132 -2.74 -1.60 -11.18
N TYR A 133 -2.56 -0.71 -10.21
CA TYR A 133 -3.35 -0.59 -8.98
C TYR A 133 -3.57 0.88 -8.61
N VAL A 134 -4.68 1.16 -7.91
CA VAL A 134 -4.91 2.45 -7.26
C VAL A 134 -4.79 2.29 -5.75
N ILE A 135 -4.01 3.16 -5.11
CA ILE A 135 -3.97 3.31 -3.66
C ILE A 135 -4.93 4.46 -3.28
N HIS A 136 -6.05 4.11 -2.62
CA HIS A 136 -6.93 5.09 -2.00
C HIS A 136 -6.45 5.39 -0.60
N HIS A 137 -5.76 6.51 -0.43
CA HIS A 137 -4.93 6.79 0.72
C HIS A 137 -5.37 8.04 1.50
N ILE A 138 -5.57 7.86 2.80
CA ILE A 138 -5.78 8.95 3.75
C ILE A 138 -4.48 9.18 4.54
N GLY A 139 -3.83 10.31 4.28
CA GLY A 139 -2.49 10.61 4.81
C GLY A 139 -2.39 10.63 6.33
N TYR A 140 -1.24 10.20 6.86
CA TYR A 140 -0.97 10.11 8.31
C TYR A 140 -1.02 11.48 8.99
N ASP A 141 -0.32 12.48 8.45
CA ASP A 141 -0.24 13.82 9.06
C ASP A 141 -1.61 14.49 9.17
N MET A 142 -2.41 14.38 8.10
CA MET A 142 -3.74 14.96 8.08
C MET A 142 -4.64 14.31 9.14
N ARG A 143 -4.61 12.97 9.29
CA ARG A 143 -5.38 12.26 10.31
C ARG A 143 -4.93 12.65 11.71
N THR A 144 -3.62 12.64 11.96
CA THR A 144 -3.02 12.98 13.25
C THR A 144 -3.35 14.41 13.68
N LEU A 145 -3.18 15.37 12.77
CA LEU A 145 -3.44 16.78 13.08
C LEU A 145 -4.92 17.05 13.33
N ARG A 146 -5.83 16.44 12.57
CA ARG A 146 -7.28 16.55 12.80
C ARG A 146 -7.67 15.96 14.16
N GLN A 147 -7.14 14.79 14.51
CA GLN A 147 -7.35 14.21 15.83
C GLN A 147 -6.91 15.14 16.99
N GLN A 148 -5.71 15.74 16.86
CA GLN A 148 -5.20 16.71 17.84
C GLN A 148 -6.09 17.95 17.98
N ARG A 149 -6.77 18.33 16.91
CA ARG A 149 -7.76 19.44 16.91
C ARG A 149 -9.15 19.04 17.41
N GLY A 150 -9.34 17.77 17.79
CA GLY A 150 -10.67 17.26 18.18
C GLY A 150 -11.63 17.05 16.99
N GLU A 151 -11.13 17.09 15.76
CA GLU A 151 -11.90 16.82 14.56
C GLU A 151 -11.91 15.31 14.27
N ARG A 152 -13.01 14.81 13.67
CA ARG A 152 -13.03 13.44 13.17
C ARG A 152 -12.20 13.35 11.88
N PRO A 153 -11.11 12.57 11.85
CA PRO A 153 -10.38 12.36 10.61
C PRO A 153 -11.21 11.49 9.65
N PRO A 154 -11.05 11.68 8.33
CA PRO A 154 -11.61 10.75 7.37
C PRO A 154 -10.93 9.38 7.50
N THR A 155 -11.63 8.35 7.02
CA THR A 155 -11.12 6.98 6.94
C THR A 155 -10.96 6.56 5.48
N PRO A 156 -10.12 5.57 5.16
CA PRO A 156 -10.02 5.05 3.80
C PRO A 156 -11.36 4.48 3.28
N LEU A 157 -12.27 4.11 4.16
CA LEU A 157 -13.58 3.58 3.76
C LEU A 157 -14.58 4.66 3.32
N ASP A 158 -14.40 5.94 3.69
CA ASP A 158 -15.36 7.03 3.43
C ASP A 158 -15.37 7.20 1.93
N ARG A 159 -15.06 7.10 0.96
CA ARG A 159 -15.19 7.24 -0.49
C ARG A 159 -14.73 5.99 -1.25
N LEU A 160 -14.38 4.93 -0.52
CA LEU A 160 -13.78 3.74 -1.12
C LEU A 160 -14.68 3.13 -2.21
N LYS A 161 -15.98 3.03 -1.94
CA LYS A 161 -16.92 2.45 -2.90
C LYS A 161 -17.03 3.28 -4.19
N ASP A 162 -16.97 4.61 -4.07
CA ASP A 162 -17.01 5.52 -5.24
C ASP A 162 -15.74 5.33 -6.08
N VAL A 163 -14.58 5.22 -5.43
CA VAL A 163 -13.29 5.00 -6.10
C VAL A 163 -13.26 3.64 -6.80
N VAL A 164 -13.67 2.58 -6.11
CA VAL A 164 -13.74 1.22 -6.68
C VAL A 164 -14.66 1.17 -7.91
N ASN A 165 -15.83 1.82 -7.84
CA ASN A 165 -16.76 1.85 -8.98
C ASN A 165 -16.28 2.69 -10.17
N ALA A 166 -15.27 3.52 -9.97
CA ALA A 166 -14.78 4.45 -10.98
C ALA A 166 -13.67 3.87 -11.87
N VAL A 167 -13.06 2.76 -11.47
CA VAL A 167 -11.90 2.15 -12.15
C VAL A 167 -12.11 0.66 -12.38
N SER A 168 -11.37 0.09 -13.33
CA SER A 168 -11.37 -1.35 -13.64
C SER A 168 -10.17 -2.11 -13.07
N ILE A 169 -9.21 -1.40 -12.48
CA ILE A 169 -8.04 -1.97 -11.81
C ILE A 169 -8.27 -2.11 -10.30
N PRO A 170 -7.55 -3.04 -9.61
CA PRO A 170 -7.74 -3.24 -8.18
C PRO A 170 -7.43 -1.99 -7.35
N VAL A 171 -8.25 -1.74 -6.33
CA VAL A 171 -8.09 -0.62 -5.39
C VAL A 171 -7.59 -1.13 -4.05
N GLN A 172 -6.65 -0.41 -3.48
CA GLN A 172 -6.10 -0.61 -2.15
C GLN A 172 -6.62 0.47 -1.19
N ALA A 173 -7.02 0.09 0.03
CA ALA A 173 -7.43 1.02 1.07
C ALA A 173 -6.31 1.22 2.09
N VAL A 174 -5.83 2.46 2.25
CA VAL A 174 -4.69 2.81 3.10
C VAL A 174 -5.01 4.00 4.01
N GLY A 175 -4.58 3.94 5.27
CA GLY A 175 -4.60 5.09 6.15
C GLY A 175 -5.21 4.83 7.53
N GLY A 176 -4.53 4.05 8.39
CA GLY A 176 -4.88 3.85 9.80
C GLY A 176 -6.19 3.11 9.99
N LEU A 177 -6.39 2.04 9.26
CA LEU A 177 -7.52 1.13 9.44
C LEU A 177 -7.55 0.55 10.85
N THR A 178 -8.74 0.43 11.45
CA THR A 178 -8.95 -0.48 12.59
C THR A 178 -9.02 -1.92 12.11
N ILE A 179 -8.97 -2.88 13.05
CA ILE A 179 -9.11 -4.31 12.71
C ILE A 179 -10.42 -4.58 11.97
N GLU A 180 -11.53 -4.02 12.46
CA GLU A 180 -12.86 -4.17 11.85
C GLU A 180 -12.89 -3.57 10.44
N GLN A 181 -12.31 -2.37 10.26
CA GLN A 181 -12.23 -1.71 8.97
C GLN A 181 -11.39 -2.52 7.96
N ALA A 182 -10.25 -3.07 8.41
CA ALA A 182 -9.40 -3.93 7.60
C ALA A 182 -10.16 -5.16 7.10
N ILE A 183 -10.86 -5.86 8.00
CA ILE A 183 -11.68 -7.04 7.68
C ILE A 183 -12.83 -6.69 6.73
N ASP A 184 -13.40 -5.49 6.86
CA ASP A 184 -14.55 -5.04 6.06
C ASP A 184 -14.16 -4.47 4.68
N THR A 185 -12.89 -4.13 4.45
CA THR A 185 -12.43 -3.53 3.18
C THR A 185 -12.91 -4.29 1.92
N PRO A 186 -12.85 -5.64 1.85
CA PRO A 186 -13.32 -6.39 0.68
C PRO A 186 -14.81 -6.20 0.38
N LYS A 187 -15.65 -5.90 1.39
CA LYS A 187 -17.09 -5.63 1.21
C LYS A 187 -17.36 -4.36 0.38
N TYR A 188 -16.39 -3.48 0.29
CA TYR A 188 -16.46 -2.25 -0.53
C TYR A 188 -15.97 -2.49 -1.96
N GLY A 189 -15.54 -3.71 -2.30
CA GLY A 189 -14.99 -4.05 -3.60
C GLY A 189 -13.49 -3.76 -3.74
N ALA A 190 -12.79 -3.46 -2.65
CA ALA A 190 -11.34 -3.24 -2.62
C ALA A 190 -10.63 -4.51 -2.11
N PRO A 191 -9.92 -5.24 -2.97
CA PRO A 191 -9.31 -6.51 -2.59
C PRO A 191 -7.99 -6.37 -1.83
N LEU A 192 -7.38 -5.18 -1.80
CA LEU A 192 -6.05 -4.95 -1.22
C LEU A 192 -6.18 -4.22 0.11
N VAL A 193 -5.76 -4.88 1.20
CA VAL A 193 -5.85 -4.39 2.57
C VAL A 193 -4.45 -4.15 3.12
N VAL A 194 -4.13 -2.92 3.54
CA VAL A 194 -2.82 -2.59 4.11
C VAL A 194 -2.92 -2.45 5.63
N ILE A 195 -2.06 -3.18 6.30
CA ILE A 195 -1.84 -3.08 7.74
C ILE A 195 -0.51 -2.39 7.99
N GLY A 196 -0.52 -1.36 8.81
CA GLY A 196 0.66 -0.61 9.24
C GLY A 196 0.37 0.04 10.58
N ALA A 197 0.67 1.33 10.71
CA ALA A 197 0.33 2.10 11.91
C ALA A 197 -1.18 2.39 11.97
N PRO A 198 -1.83 2.29 13.16
CA PRO A 198 -1.22 1.99 14.46
C PRO A 198 -1.22 0.50 14.85
N LEU A 199 -1.74 -0.39 14.00
CA LEU A 199 -1.98 -1.79 14.39
C LEU A 199 -0.70 -2.61 14.56
N ALA A 200 0.19 -2.56 13.57
CA ALA A 200 1.42 -3.33 13.57
C ALA A 200 2.67 -2.47 13.83
N ILE A 201 2.59 -1.17 13.59
CA ILE A 201 3.72 -0.22 13.68
C ILE A 201 3.34 0.95 14.59
N GLU A 202 4.26 1.32 15.49
CA GLU A 202 4.20 2.56 16.28
C GLU A 202 4.80 3.71 15.46
N ALA A 203 3.93 4.51 14.82
CA ALA A 203 4.34 5.54 13.88
C ALA A 203 5.34 6.57 14.43
N HIS A 204 5.20 6.97 15.72
CA HIS A 204 6.07 7.99 16.32
C HIS A 204 7.49 7.50 16.62
N SER A 205 7.67 6.19 16.82
CA SER A 205 8.97 5.59 17.13
C SER A 205 9.56 4.80 15.95
N PHE A 206 8.79 4.60 14.90
CA PHE A 206 9.14 3.74 13.77
C PHE A 206 9.56 2.33 14.22
N ARG A 207 8.82 1.78 15.19
CA ARG A 207 9.05 0.47 15.79
C ARG A 207 7.85 -0.45 15.57
N THR A 208 8.08 -1.74 15.67
CA THR A 208 6.98 -2.71 15.73
C THR A 208 6.12 -2.42 16.97
N ALA A 209 4.81 -2.45 16.82
CA ALA A 209 3.88 -2.21 17.92
C ALA A 209 4.02 -3.28 19.01
N GLN A 210 3.62 -2.94 20.22
CA GLN A 210 3.66 -3.84 21.38
C GLN A 210 2.47 -4.81 21.35
N GLY A 211 2.64 -5.99 21.92
CA GLY A 211 1.59 -6.99 22.08
C GLY A 211 1.71 -8.19 21.14
N ASP A 212 0.64 -8.94 20.99
CA ASP A 212 0.55 -10.11 20.09
C ASP A 212 0.25 -9.70 18.65
N ILE A 213 1.25 -9.13 17.99
CA ILE A 213 1.12 -8.66 16.60
C ILE A 213 0.92 -9.83 15.64
N GLU A 214 1.63 -10.95 15.85
CA GLU A 214 1.46 -12.14 15.01
C GLU A 214 0.04 -12.70 15.09
N GLY A 215 -0.52 -12.82 16.30
CA GLY A 215 -1.90 -13.29 16.50
C GLY A 215 -2.93 -12.33 15.89
N MET A 216 -2.74 -11.02 16.04
CA MET A 216 -3.60 -10.02 15.41
C MET A 216 -3.56 -10.10 13.88
N LEU A 217 -2.37 -10.17 13.28
CA LEU A 217 -2.21 -10.28 11.81
C LEU A 217 -2.84 -11.59 11.31
N ARG A 218 -2.62 -12.71 12.00
CA ARG A 218 -3.23 -14.00 11.67
C ARG A 218 -4.75 -13.91 11.65
N PHE A 219 -5.34 -13.30 12.67
CA PHE A 219 -6.78 -13.10 12.75
C PHE A 219 -7.31 -12.26 11.57
N ILE A 220 -6.63 -11.16 11.21
CA ILE A 220 -7.02 -10.33 10.07
C ILE A 220 -6.91 -11.13 8.77
N CYS A 221 -5.79 -11.82 8.52
CA CYS A 221 -5.58 -12.63 7.34
C CYS A 221 -6.67 -13.71 7.18
N GLU A 222 -6.97 -14.47 8.24
CA GLU A 222 -8.03 -15.47 8.23
C GLU A 222 -9.39 -14.89 7.83
N LYS A 223 -9.75 -13.72 8.38
CA LYS A 223 -11.03 -13.06 8.08
C LYS A 223 -11.09 -12.48 6.67
N VAL A 224 -10.01 -11.84 6.24
CA VAL A 224 -9.91 -11.23 4.89
C VAL A 224 -9.91 -12.33 3.82
N HIS A 225 -9.13 -13.39 3.99
CA HIS A 225 -9.07 -14.50 3.02
C HIS A 225 -10.37 -15.31 2.97
N ALA A 226 -11.12 -15.40 4.07
CA ALA A 226 -12.41 -16.06 4.11
C ALA A 226 -13.52 -15.34 3.32
N PHE A 227 -13.29 -14.08 2.92
CA PHE A 227 -14.27 -13.31 2.14
C PHE A 227 -14.57 -13.94 0.77
N GLY A 228 -13.61 -14.69 0.19
CA GLY A 228 -13.73 -15.26 -1.15
C GLY A 228 -13.20 -14.33 -2.23
N GLU A 229 -13.85 -14.27 -3.40
CA GLU A 229 -13.41 -13.42 -4.50
C GLU A 229 -14.12 -12.07 -4.48
N VAL A 230 -13.33 -11.01 -4.68
CA VAL A 230 -13.82 -9.65 -4.92
C VAL A 230 -13.88 -9.42 -6.42
N GLU A 231 -15.03 -8.98 -6.92
CA GLU A 231 -15.18 -8.57 -8.30
C GLU A 231 -14.52 -7.21 -8.55
N ILE A 232 -13.58 -7.16 -9.51
CA ILE A 232 -12.89 -5.95 -9.93
C ILE A 232 -13.51 -5.46 -11.23
N GLY A 233 -13.61 -4.15 -11.41
CA GLY A 233 -13.94 -3.55 -12.70
C GLY A 233 -15.40 -3.58 -13.10
N LYS A 234 -16.31 -3.81 -12.19
CA LYS A 234 -17.71 -3.41 -12.40
C LYS A 234 -17.88 -1.97 -11.93
N GLY A 235 -17.48 -1.02 -12.79
CA GLY A 235 -18.18 0.25 -12.83
C GLY A 235 -19.67 -0.12 -12.89
N SER A 236 -20.45 0.30 -11.90
CA SER A 236 -21.87 -0.03 -11.83
C SER A 236 -22.50 0.18 -13.20
N VAL A 237 -22.86 -0.92 -13.86
CA VAL A 237 -24.00 -0.87 -14.79
C VAL A 237 -25.17 -0.50 -13.89
N ALA A 238 -25.63 0.74 -14.08
CA ALA A 238 -26.74 1.35 -13.38
C ALA A 238 -28.00 0.49 -13.45
#